data_1fbf7f33a2f57f0412cda59789ffa1e4
#
_entry.id   1fbf7f33a2f57f0412cda59789ffa1e4
#
_cell.length_a   1.000
_cell.length_b   1.000
_cell.length_c   1.000
_cell.angle_alpha   90.00
_cell.angle_beta   90.00
_cell.angle_gamma   90.00
#
_symmetry.space_group_name_H-M   'P 1'
#
loop_
_entity.id
_entity.type
_entity.pdbx_description
1 polymer ?
#
loop_
_entity_poly.entity_id
_entity_poly.type
_entity_poly.pdbx_seq_one_letter_code
_entity_poly.pdbx_strand_id
1 'polypeptide(L)'
;MIAMDLNNPARPISRFFTSTARPNGAWSRAGLAWAQNSLLVQTADGVWNPPEGLWGQTLLRLAPKTLEVLDYFTPSNLEELNANDLDYGSGGTLGFTFQGRDLVVSAGKDGTVYLLDAKSLGGADHRTPMFSIKAGNDELSYASMGVWGAPSTFVNARNERWVYFPMWGPPSKEVKFERSNGDARDGSIMAFQVMVQGGKPVLVPKWVSRNLAVPDSPVIANGVIYAISTGENTLQRHTDPRYHAIYQKPGAPPLPKTGTMTAEERGQNTTHTILYALDAETGQELYSSKDLIDDWTHLSSITVADGSVYVTTRKTIVYAFGLSK
;
A
#
# COMPACT_ATOMS: atom_id res chain seq x y z
N MET A 1 -0.26 19.79 -5.35
CA MET A 1 0.94 19.86 -4.49
C MET A 1 1.50 21.27 -4.52
N ILE A 2 2.23 21.62 -3.46
CA ILE A 2 2.86 22.95 -3.33
C ILE A 2 4.31 22.73 -2.87
N ALA A 3 5.27 23.34 -3.56
CA ALA A 3 6.65 23.43 -3.11
C ALA A 3 6.88 24.79 -2.41
N MET A 4 7.52 24.76 -1.26
CA MET A 4 7.83 25.95 -0.47
C MET A 4 9.31 25.97 -0.10
N ASP A 5 9.92 27.18 -0.10
CA ASP A 5 11.25 27.36 0.45
C ASP A 5 11.16 27.54 1.97
N LEU A 6 11.79 26.66 2.74
CA LEU A 6 11.79 26.73 4.20
C LEU A 6 12.52 27.98 4.74
N ASN A 7 13.44 28.56 3.96
CA ASN A 7 14.11 29.81 4.32
C ASN A 7 13.24 31.05 4.03
N ASN A 8 12.20 30.89 3.19
CA ASN A 8 11.23 31.95 2.88
C ASN A 8 9.83 31.37 2.66
N PRO A 9 9.17 30.90 3.72
CA PRO A 9 7.89 30.17 3.62
C PRO A 9 6.71 31.05 3.14
N ALA A 10 6.85 32.36 3.16
CA ALA A 10 5.82 33.27 2.64
C ALA A 10 5.71 33.25 1.11
N ARG A 11 6.67 32.68 0.42
CA ARG A 11 6.68 32.63 -1.05
C ARG A 11 6.62 31.17 -1.54
N PRO A 12 5.47 30.70 -2.03
CA PRO A 12 5.42 29.40 -2.70
C PRO A 12 6.31 29.39 -3.95
N ILE A 13 7.17 28.38 -4.07
CA ILE A 13 8.06 28.20 -5.22
C ILE A 13 7.25 27.74 -6.43
N SER A 14 6.43 26.73 -6.24
CA SER A 14 5.67 26.08 -7.32
C SER A 14 4.39 25.46 -6.83
N ARG A 15 3.44 25.31 -7.76
CA ARG A 15 2.18 24.58 -7.56
C ARG A 15 2.00 23.58 -8.69
N PHE A 16 1.52 22.40 -8.37
CA PHE A 16 1.16 21.37 -9.33
C PHE A 16 -0.25 20.84 -9.02
N PHE A 17 -1.06 20.76 -10.06
CA PHE A 17 -2.41 20.20 -10.01
C PHE A 17 -2.44 18.92 -10.82
N THR A 18 -3.01 17.86 -10.26
CA THR A 18 -3.18 16.57 -10.95
C THR A 18 -4.33 16.61 -11.96
N SER A 19 -5.21 17.57 -11.81
CA SER A 19 -6.34 17.84 -12.72
C SER A 19 -6.93 19.22 -12.46
N THR A 20 -7.62 19.77 -13.45
CA THR A 20 -8.47 20.96 -13.32
C THR A 20 -9.92 20.60 -12.97
N ALA A 21 -10.28 19.31 -13.03
CA ALA A 21 -11.61 18.79 -12.73
C ALA A 21 -11.54 17.70 -11.64
N ARG A 22 -12.65 17.46 -10.95
CA ARG A 22 -12.77 16.33 -10.00
C ARG A 22 -13.34 15.09 -10.72
N PRO A 23 -12.99 13.86 -10.29
CA PRO A 23 -11.96 13.46 -9.32
C PRO A 23 -10.57 13.43 -9.95
N ASN A 24 -9.50 13.48 -9.20
CA ASN A 24 -8.12 13.15 -9.59
C ASN A 24 -7.14 13.53 -8.46
N GLY A 25 -7.23 12.85 -7.34
CA GLY A 25 -6.44 13.16 -6.13
C GLY A 25 -5.02 12.59 -6.19
N ALA A 26 -4.01 13.36 -5.75
CA ALA A 26 -2.75 12.78 -5.31
C ALA A 26 -3.00 12.07 -3.98
N TRP A 27 -2.95 10.74 -3.97
CA TRP A 27 -3.33 9.99 -2.77
C TRP A 27 -2.15 9.30 -2.07
N SER A 28 -1.25 8.69 -2.72
CA SER A 28 0.00 8.09 -2.19
C SER A 28 0.09 8.07 -0.64
N ARG A 29 -0.50 7.09 0.01
CA ARG A 29 -0.72 7.05 1.48
C ARG A 29 0.52 7.26 2.36
N ALA A 30 1.68 6.88 1.88
CA ALA A 30 2.95 7.12 2.56
C ALA A 30 3.52 8.51 2.34
N GLY A 31 2.81 9.37 1.60
CA GLY A 31 3.36 10.63 1.14
C GLY A 31 4.19 10.47 -0.13
N LEU A 32 5.10 11.40 -0.34
CA LEU A 32 5.98 11.42 -1.51
C LEU A 32 7.16 10.47 -1.31
N ALA A 33 7.45 9.65 -2.31
CA ALA A 33 8.68 8.87 -2.35
C ALA A 33 9.79 9.62 -3.12
N TRP A 34 10.99 9.08 -3.08
CA TRP A 34 12.17 9.67 -3.70
C TRP A 34 12.92 8.66 -4.55
N ALA A 35 13.22 9.01 -5.79
CA ALA A 35 14.15 8.28 -6.66
C ALA A 35 14.71 9.20 -7.74
N GLN A 36 15.92 8.93 -8.24
CA GLN A 36 16.55 9.70 -9.33
C GLN A 36 16.51 11.22 -9.10
N ASN A 37 16.82 11.67 -7.87
CA ASN A 37 16.76 13.08 -7.47
C ASN A 37 15.42 13.77 -7.78
N SER A 38 14.33 13.02 -7.69
CA SER A 38 12.97 13.48 -8.00
C SER A 38 11.94 12.94 -7.03
N LEU A 39 10.80 13.63 -6.94
CA LEU A 39 9.65 13.21 -6.16
C LEU A 39 8.81 12.21 -6.96
N LEU A 40 8.29 11.21 -6.27
CA LEU A 40 7.34 10.25 -6.80
C LEU A 40 6.01 10.39 -6.08
N VAL A 41 4.92 10.44 -6.83
CA VAL A 41 3.55 10.52 -6.28
C VAL A 41 2.57 9.73 -7.13
N GLN A 42 1.70 8.96 -6.49
CA GLN A 42 0.59 8.26 -7.16
C GLN A 42 -0.69 9.08 -7.08
N THR A 43 -1.47 9.05 -8.16
CA THR A 43 -2.81 9.63 -8.22
C THR A 43 -3.87 8.52 -8.19
N ALA A 44 -5.07 8.90 -7.79
CA ALA A 44 -6.24 8.04 -7.74
C ALA A 44 -7.04 8.08 -9.07
N ASP A 45 -8.24 7.54 -9.05
CA ASP A 45 -9.17 7.53 -10.18
C ASP A 45 -9.38 8.93 -10.77
N GLY A 46 -9.67 8.97 -12.04
CA GLY A 46 -9.91 10.21 -12.77
C GLY A 46 -9.54 10.14 -14.24
N VAL A 47 -9.75 11.25 -14.90
CA VAL A 47 -9.42 11.38 -16.32
C VAL A 47 -7.91 11.34 -16.51
N TRP A 48 -7.47 10.57 -17.50
CA TRP A 48 -6.09 10.51 -17.93
C TRP A 48 -5.97 11.12 -19.34
N ASN A 49 -5.31 12.26 -19.42
CA ASN A 49 -4.96 12.94 -20.66
C ASN A 49 -3.70 13.79 -20.43
N PRO A 50 -2.49 13.19 -20.47
CA PRO A 50 -1.24 13.87 -20.18
C PRO A 50 -1.02 15.18 -20.95
N PRO A 51 -1.35 15.29 -22.26
CA PRO A 51 -1.26 16.55 -22.99
C PRO A 51 -2.07 17.71 -22.39
N GLU A 52 -3.17 17.41 -21.73
CA GLU A 52 -4.01 18.39 -21.02
C GLU A 52 -3.69 18.51 -19.53
N GLY A 53 -2.66 17.81 -19.05
CA GLY A 53 -2.28 17.82 -17.63
C GLY A 53 -3.25 17.04 -16.71
N LEU A 54 -3.96 16.05 -17.26
CA LEU A 54 -4.90 15.20 -16.49
C LEU A 54 -4.24 13.86 -16.18
N TRP A 55 -4.03 13.58 -14.90
CA TRP A 55 -3.16 12.52 -14.42
C TRP A 55 -3.89 11.48 -13.55
N GLY A 56 -5.05 10.97 -13.99
CA GLY A 56 -5.76 9.88 -13.29
C GLY A 56 -4.95 8.58 -13.31
N GLN A 57 -4.97 7.83 -12.20
CA GLN A 57 -4.36 6.50 -12.06
C GLN A 57 -2.87 6.46 -12.48
N THR A 58 -2.10 7.47 -12.12
CA THR A 58 -0.74 7.66 -12.64
C THR A 58 0.28 7.78 -11.51
N LEU A 59 1.43 7.15 -11.66
CA LEU A 59 2.63 7.45 -10.88
C LEU A 59 3.42 8.54 -11.63
N LEU A 60 3.59 9.67 -11.00
CA LEU A 60 4.32 10.83 -11.50
C LEU A 60 5.72 10.90 -10.91
N ARG A 61 6.70 11.23 -11.72
CA ARG A 61 8.05 11.65 -11.30
C ARG A 61 8.18 13.14 -11.55
N LEU A 62 8.40 13.91 -10.48
CA LEU A 62 8.36 15.37 -10.49
C LEU A 62 9.70 15.98 -10.07
N ALA A 63 10.05 17.09 -10.67
CA ALA A 63 11.17 17.91 -10.24
C ALA A 63 10.92 18.50 -8.85
N PRO A 64 11.85 18.40 -7.88
CA PRO A 64 11.57 18.73 -6.48
C PRO A 64 11.23 20.19 -6.21
N LYS A 65 11.75 21.11 -7.03
CA LYS A 65 11.54 22.56 -6.83
C LYS A 65 10.43 23.12 -7.73
N THR A 66 10.43 22.73 -9.01
CA THR A 66 9.48 23.27 -10.00
C THR A 66 8.18 22.49 -10.05
N LEU A 67 8.18 21.22 -9.57
CA LEU A 67 7.09 20.25 -9.69
C LEU A 67 6.71 19.94 -11.15
N GLU A 68 7.60 20.20 -12.09
CA GLU A 68 7.42 19.78 -13.49
C GLU A 68 7.43 18.26 -13.59
N VAL A 69 6.57 17.72 -14.45
CA VAL A 69 6.52 16.28 -14.72
C VAL A 69 7.75 15.90 -15.54
N LEU A 70 8.61 15.07 -14.97
CA LEU A 70 9.83 14.55 -15.61
C LEU A 70 9.57 13.24 -16.33
N ASP A 71 8.64 12.44 -15.80
CA ASP A 71 8.27 11.14 -16.34
C ASP A 71 7.01 10.62 -15.63
N TYR A 72 6.39 9.57 -16.16
CA TYR A 72 5.23 8.97 -15.52
C TYR A 72 5.03 7.50 -15.92
N PHE A 73 4.21 6.80 -15.15
CA PHE A 73 3.72 5.46 -15.47
C PHE A 73 2.22 5.39 -15.19
N THR A 74 1.46 4.86 -16.13
CA THR A 74 0.02 4.61 -15.97
C THR A 74 -0.28 3.14 -16.30
N PRO A 75 -0.95 2.38 -15.40
CA PRO A 75 -1.33 1.00 -15.65
C PRO A 75 -2.12 0.83 -16.97
N SER A 76 -1.90 -0.27 -17.67
CA SER A 76 -2.55 -0.52 -18.97
C SER A 76 -4.05 -0.75 -18.85
N ASN A 77 -4.54 -1.19 -17.68
CA ASN A 77 -5.95 -1.46 -17.38
C ASN A 77 -6.69 -0.24 -16.79
N LEU A 78 -6.30 0.97 -17.17
CA LEU A 78 -6.85 2.24 -16.66
C LEU A 78 -8.37 2.30 -16.63
N GLU A 79 -9.03 1.83 -17.70
CA GLU A 79 -10.50 1.86 -17.81
C GLU A 79 -11.16 0.94 -16.76
N GLU A 80 -10.59 -0.23 -16.53
CA GLU A 80 -11.05 -1.15 -15.50
C GLU A 80 -10.85 -0.57 -14.09
N LEU A 81 -9.69 0.08 -13.85
CA LEU A 81 -9.42 0.75 -12.57
C LEU A 81 -10.49 1.81 -12.28
N ASN A 82 -10.76 2.70 -13.22
CA ASN A 82 -11.75 3.77 -13.07
C ASN A 82 -13.18 3.22 -12.96
N ALA A 83 -13.54 2.18 -13.73
CA ALA A 83 -14.89 1.60 -13.70
C ALA A 83 -15.24 0.93 -12.37
N ASN A 84 -14.23 0.44 -11.64
CA ASN A 84 -14.40 -0.32 -10.40
C ASN A 84 -13.87 0.41 -9.15
N ASP A 85 -13.53 1.70 -9.25
CA ASP A 85 -12.94 2.47 -8.14
C ASP A 85 -11.69 1.78 -7.54
N LEU A 86 -10.85 1.24 -8.41
CA LEU A 86 -9.62 0.53 -8.03
C LEU A 86 -8.42 1.48 -8.00
N ASP A 87 -8.49 2.49 -7.16
CA ASP A 87 -7.46 3.54 -7.09
C ASP A 87 -6.04 2.98 -7.02
N TYR A 88 -5.25 3.32 -8.04
CA TYR A 88 -3.82 3.05 -8.03
C TYR A 88 -3.11 3.80 -6.90
N GLY A 89 -3.59 4.99 -6.57
CA GLY A 89 -3.05 5.84 -5.51
C GLY A 89 -3.30 5.34 -4.08
N SER A 90 -4.10 4.29 -3.86
CA SER A 90 -4.39 3.74 -2.52
C SER A 90 -3.16 3.13 -1.85
N GLY A 91 -2.27 2.56 -2.63
CA GLY A 91 -0.98 2.09 -2.18
C GLY A 91 0.01 3.22 -1.98
N GLY A 92 1.25 2.88 -1.89
CA GLY A 92 2.35 3.82 -1.85
C GLY A 92 3.41 3.42 -2.89
N THR A 93 4.33 4.32 -3.07
CA THR A 93 5.49 4.14 -3.94
C THR A 93 6.75 4.14 -3.11
N LEU A 94 7.71 3.33 -3.50
CA LEU A 94 9.01 3.24 -2.85
C LEU A 94 10.12 3.17 -3.89
N GLY A 95 11.10 4.07 -3.79
CA GLY A 95 12.33 4.03 -4.57
C GLY A 95 13.47 3.36 -3.79
N PHE A 96 14.29 2.57 -4.47
CA PHE A 96 15.49 1.94 -3.91
C PHE A 96 16.52 1.63 -4.98
N THR A 97 17.78 1.47 -4.58
CA THR A 97 18.85 1.06 -5.48
C THR A 97 19.06 -0.46 -5.39
N PHE A 98 19.16 -1.12 -6.53
CA PHE A 98 19.49 -2.54 -6.67
C PHE A 98 20.55 -2.74 -7.76
N GLN A 99 21.71 -3.26 -7.42
CA GLN A 99 22.85 -3.50 -8.33
C GLN A 99 23.19 -2.26 -9.20
N GLY A 100 23.22 -1.08 -8.56
CA GLY A 100 23.55 0.18 -9.24
C GLY A 100 22.45 0.78 -10.11
N ARG A 101 21.25 0.19 -10.13
CA ARG A 101 20.05 0.74 -10.78
C ARG A 101 19.08 1.26 -9.74
N ASP A 102 18.53 2.44 -9.95
CA ASP A 102 17.43 2.93 -9.15
C ASP A 102 16.12 2.36 -9.68
N LEU A 103 15.42 1.67 -8.82
CA LEU A 103 14.15 1.01 -9.11
C LEU A 103 13.04 1.62 -8.26
N VAL A 104 11.82 1.47 -8.74
CA VAL A 104 10.61 1.90 -8.05
C VAL A 104 9.64 0.74 -7.98
N VAL A 105 9.03 0.53 -6.83
CA VAL A 105 7.87 -0.36 -6.69
C VAL A 105 6.64 0.45 -6.35
N SER A 106 5.49 0.01 -6.86
CA SER A 106 4.19 0.61 -6.59
C SER A 106 3.08 -0.42 -6.72
N ALA A 107 1.94 -0.15 -6.13
CA ALA A 107 0.75 -1.00 -6.21
C ALA A 107 -0.51 -0.18 -5.87
N GLY A 108 -1.69 -0.74 -6.11
CA GLY A 108 -2.98 -0.11 -5.80
C GLY A 108 -4.04 -1.11 -5.39
N LYS A 109 -5.31 -0.69 -5.40
CA LYS A 109 -6.47 -1.50 -4.99
C LYS A 109 -6.68 -2.74 -5.87
N ASP A 110 -6.23 -2.72 -7.11
CA ASP A 110 -6.32 -3.90 -7.98
C ASP A 110 -5.38 -5.04 -7.54
N GLY A 111 -4.47 -4.78 -6.60
CA GLY A 111 -3.54 -5.78 -6.08
C GLY A 111 -2.41 -6.17 -7.03
N THR A 112 -2.23 -5.45 -8.13
CA THR A 112 -1.07 -5.62 -9.01
C THR A 112 0.12 -4.87 -8.45
N VAL A 113 1.24 -5.56 -8.31
CA VAL A 113 2.52 -4.99 -7.89
C VAL A 113 3.39 -4.75 -9.12
N TYR A 114 3.89 -3.54 -9.25
CA TYR A 114 4.75 -3.11 -10.36
C TYR A 114 6.19 -2.88 -9.89
N LEU A 115 7.15 -3.29 -10.71
CA LEU A 115 8.56 -2.92 -10.60
C LEU A 115 8.93 -2.09 -11.83
N LEU A 116 9.43 -0.88 -11.61
CA LEU A 116 9.71 0.10 -12.63
C LEU A 116 11.18 0.52 -12.60
N ASP A 117 11.74 0.93 -13.72
CA ASP A 117 13.02 1.64 -13.79
C ASP A 117 12.79 3.10 -13.43
N ALA A 118 13.49 3.62 -12.43
CA ALA A 118 13.32 5.01 -12.02
C ALA A 118 13.76 6.03 -13.07
N LYS A 119 14.56 5.61 -14.07
CA LYS A 119 14.97 6.46 -15.20
C LYS A 119 13.94 6.53 -16.32
N SER A 120 13.09 5.47 -16.42
CA SER A 120 12.05 5.37 -17.46
C SER A 120 10.91 4.53 -16.89
N LEU A 121 10.00 5.19 -16.15
CA LEU A 121 9.00 4.52 -15.29
C LEU A 121 8.13 3.52 -16.03
N GLY A 122 7.63 3.87 -17.20
CA GLY A 122 6.75 3.02 -18.01
C GLY A 122 7.31 2.69 -19.39
N GLY A 123 8.61 2.83 -19.62
CA GLY A 123 9.19 2.67 -20.94
C GLY A 123 8.80 3.79 -21.91
N ALA A 124 8.90 3.54 -23.21
CA ALA A 124 8.62 4.55 -24.22
C ALA A 124 7.14 4.95 -24.34
N ASP A 125 6.24 4.08 -23.93
CA ASP A 125 4.79 4.29 -23.97
C ASP A 125 4.23 4.77 -22.62
N HIS A 126 5.07 4.88 -21.59
CA HIS A 126 4.71 5.18 -20.20
C HIS A 126 3.70 4.20 -19.58
N ARG A 127 3.57 3.00 -20.13
CA ARG A 127 2.58 1.98 -19.74
C ARG A 127 3.18 0.58 -19.54
N THR A 128 4.42 0.37 -20.01
CA THR A 128 5.11 -0.93 -19.93
C THR A 128 6.02 -0.96 -18.70
N PRO A 129 5.65 -1.67 -17.61
CA PRO A 129 6.50 -1.83 -16.44
C PRO A 129 7.69 -2.77 -16.78
N MET A 130 8.77 -2.66 -16.02
CA MET A 130 9.87 -3.62 -16.10
C MET A 130 9.43 -5.03 -15.73
N PHE A 131 8.57 -5.13 -14.70
CA PHE A 131 7.94 -6.36 -14.23
C PHE A 131 6.63 -6.01 -13.52
N SER A 132 5.64 -6.92 -13.58
CA SER A 132 4.43 -6.84 -12.78
C SER A 132 3.95 -8.23 -12.38
N ILE A 133 3.23 -8.29 -11.26
CA ILE A 133 2.61 -9.51 -10.77
C ILE A 133 1.28 -9.19 -10.09
N LYS A 134 0.23 -9.95 -10.41
CA LYS A 134 -1.05 -9.90 -9.71
C LYS A 134 -0.90 -10.60 -8.36
N ALA A 135 -0.80 -9.81 -7.29
CA ALA A 135 -0.54 -10.33 -5.96
C ALA A 135 -1.79 -10.54 -5.10
N GLY A 136 -2.89 -9.84 -5.42
CA GLY A 136 -4.15 -9.93 -4.68
C GLY A 136 -5.34 -9.41 -5.47
N ASN A 137 -6.51 -9.33 -4.80
CA ASN A 137 -7.74 -8.74 -5.34
C ASN A 137 -8.24 -9.36 -6.65
N ASP A 138 -8.35 -10.69 -6.73
CA ASP A 138 -8.87 -11.38 -7.91
C ASP A 138 -10.36 -11.05 -8.21
N GLU A 139 -11.09 -10.53 -7.22
CA GLU A 139 -12.51 -10.20 -7.32
C GLU A 139 -12.78 -8.74 -7.70
N LEU A 140 -11.73 -7.95 -7.92
CA LEU A 140 -11.82 -6.51 -8.22
C LEU A 140 -12.66 -5.72 -7.19
N SER A 141 -12.52 -6.08 -5.91
CA SER A 141 -13.20 -5.40 -4.81
C SER A 141 -12.45 -4.16 -4.37
N TYR A 142 -13.02 -2.97 -4.61
CA TYR A 142 -12.34 -1.69 -4.32
C TYR A 142 -12.22 -1.34 -2.84
N ALA A 143 -13.10 -1.87 -1.99
CA ALA A 143 -13.18 -1.45 -0.60
C ALA A 143 -12.59 -2.46 0.39
N SER A 144 -12.42 -3.71 -0.02
CA SER A 144 -12.04 -4.81 0.89
C SER A 144 -10.75 -5.49 0.50
N MET A 145 -10.13 -5.14 -0.61
CA MET A 145 -8.99 -5.86 -1.14
C MET A 145 -7.97 -4.92 -1.80
N GLY A 146 -6.79 -5.47 -2.10
CA GLY A 146 -5.70 -4.76 -2.77
C GLY A 146 -4.72 -4.10 -1.79
N VAL A 147 -3.84 -3.27 -2.33
CA VAL A 147 -2.81 -2.58 -1.53
C VAL A 147 -3.32 -1.21 -1.09
N TRP A 148 -3.38 -1.00 0.22
CA TRP A 148 -3.88 0.22 0.85
C TRP A 148 -2.84 0.93 1.74
N GLY A 149 -1.61 0.56 1.64
CA GLY A 149 -0.51 1.14 2.41
C GLY A 149 0.78 1.12 1.63
N ALA A 150 1.76 1.91 2.09
CA ALA A 150 3.05 1.96 1.46
C ALA A 150 3.80 0.65 1.59
N PRO A 151 4.55 0.26 0.55
CA PRO A 151 5.54 -0.80 0.64
C PRO A 151 6.71 -0.36 1.51
N SER A 152 7.44 -1.34 2.05
CA SER A 152 8.71 -1.11 2.71
C SER A 152 9.81 -1.99 2.12
N THR A 153 11.08 -1.67 2.37
CA THR A 153 12.23 -2.40 1.80
C THR A 153 13.31 -2.64 2.83
N PHE A 154 14.04 -3.73 2.63
CA PHE A 154 15.13 -4.15 3.48
C PHE A 154 16.26 -4.77 2.66
N VAL A 155 17.48 -4.60 3.11
CA VAL A 155 18.65 -5.34 2.61
C VAL A 155 19.19 -6.17 3.77
N ASN A 156 19.22 -7.47 3.58
CA ASN A 156 19.73 -8.37 4.61
C ASN A 156 21.28 -8.45 4.62
N ALA A 157 21.83 -9.18 5.56
CA ALA A 157 23.29 -9.35 5.71
C ALA A 157 23.96 -10.03 4.49
N ARG A 158 23.20 -10.72 3.65
CA ARG A 158 23.68 -11.32 2.39
C ARG A 158 23.58 -10.38 1.18
N ASN A 159 23.28 -9.09 1.43
CA ASN A 159 23.06 -8.08 0.40
C ASN A 159 21.89 -8.42 -0.56
N GLU A 160 20.89 -9.13 -0.06
CA GLU A 160 19.66 -9.43 -0.78
C GLU A 160 18.64 -8.35 -0.52
N ARG A 161 18.01 -7.80 -1.58
CA ARG A 161 16.98 -6.77 -1.50
C ARG A 161 15.59 -7.42 -1.41
N TRP A 162 14.85 -7.01 -0.41
CA TRP A 162 13.47 -7.43 -0.15
C TRP A 162 12.51 -6.25 -0.21
N VAL A 163 11.26 -6.52 -0.62
CA VAL A 163 10.17 -5.54 -0.66
C VAL A 163 8.92 -6.20 -0.07
N TYR A 164 8.19 -5.43 0.73
CA TYR A 164 7.01 -5.90 1.46
C TYR A 164 5.82 -5.01 1.19
N PHE A 165 4.66 -5.64 0.93
CA PHE A 165 3.41 -4.96 0.67
C PHE A 165 2.34 -5.36 1.68
N PRO A 166 1.59 -4.42 2.26
CA PRO A 166 0.38 -4.73 3.02
C PRO A 166 -0.75 -5.01 2.02
N MET A 167 -1.29 -6.21 2.06
CA MET A 167 -2.39 -6.63 1.20
C MET A 167 -3.66 -6.82 2.00
N TRP A 168 -4.75 -6.20 1.60
CA TRP A 168 -6.09 -6.47 2.10
C TRP A 168 -6.70 -7.59 1.26
N GLY A 169 -7.40 -8.52 1.93
CA GLY A 169 -7.93 -9.73 1.32
C GLY A 169 -6.86 -10.80 1.05
N PRO A 170 -7.28 -11.93 0.46
CA PRO A 170 -6.40 -13.06 0.22
C PRO A 170 -5.37 -12.81 -0.87
N PRO A 171 -4.25 -13.54 -0.87
CA PRO A 171 -3.35 -13.61 -2.02
C PRO A 171 -4.08 -14.03 -3.29
N SER A 172 -3.64 -13.50 -4.43
CA SER A 172 -4.13 -13.96 -5.74
C SER A 172 -3.82 -15.44 -5.96
N LYS A 173 -4.71 -16.11 -6.68
CA LYS A 173 -4.51 -17.50 -7.13
C LYS A 173 -3.36 -17.63 -8.14
N GLU A 174 -2.96 -16.52 -8.77
CA GLU A 174 -1.85 -16.47 -9.73
C GLU A 174 -0.49 -16.41 -9.07
N VAL A 175 -0.39 -15.97 -7.81
CA VAL A 175 0.87 -15.86 -7.08
C VAL A 175 1.12 -17.08 -6.21
N LYS A 176 2.35 -17.62 -6.29
CA LYS A 176 2.79 -18.74 -5.45
C LYS A 176 3.95 -18.30 -4.58
N PHE A 177 3.68 -18.18 -3.28
CA PHE A 177 4.72 -17.92 -2.29
C PHE A 177 5.45 -19.21 -1.91
N GLU A 178 6.76 -19.11 -1.72
CA GLU A 178 7.58 -20.25 -1.26
C GLU A 178 7.18 -20.71 0.16
N ARG A 179 6.66 -19.75 0.98
CA ARG A 179 6.22 -20.01 2.35
C ARG A 179 4.91 -19.30 2.65
N SER A 180 3.99 -19.99 3.31
CA SER A 180 2.82 -19.42 3.96
C SER A 180 2.94 -19.56 5.48
N ASN A 181 2.76 -18.47 6.22
CA ASN A 181 2.79 -18.45 7.67
C ASN A 181 1.37 -18.49 8.30
N GLY A 182 0.35 -18.81 7.52
CA GLY A 182 -1.02 -18.99 7.94
C GLY A 182 -2.05 -18.71 6.84
N ASP A 183 -3.33 -18.76 7.23
CA ASP A 183 -4.43 -18.32 6.38
C ASP A 183 -4.41 -16.77 6.32
N ALA A 184 -4.26 -16.21 5.13
CA ALA A 184 -4.19 -14.78 4.88
C ALA A 184 -5.50 -14.23 4.28
N ARG A 185 -6.64 -14.72 4.73
CA ARG A 185 -7.97 -14.45 4.15
C ARG A 185 -8.37 -12.98 4.22
N ASP A 186 -8.10 -12.30 5.35
CA ASP A 186 -8.52 -10.91 5.57
C ASP A 186 -7.43 -9.89 5.21
N GLY A 187 -6.22 -10.37 5.03
CA GLY A 187 -5.06 -9.60 4.65
C GLY A 187 -3.75 -10.17 5.19
N SER A 188 -2.66 -9.61 4.73
CA SER A 188 -1.31 -10.10 5.07
C SER A 188 -0.24 -9.08 4.73
N ILE A 189 0.97 -9.30 5.21
CA ILE A 189 2.19 -8.74 4.60
C ILE A 189 2.71 -9.78 3.60
N MET A 190 2.95 -9.33 2.37
CA MET A 190 3.53 -10.13 1.30
C MET A 190 4.96 -9.72 1.04
N ALA A 191 5.89 -10.67 1.05
CA ALA A 191 7.30 -10.43 0.82
C ALA A 191 7.77 -10.93 -0.53
N PHE A 192 8.50 -10.07 -1.21
CA PHE A 192 9.15 -10.36 -2.48
C PHE A 192 10.64 -10.10 -2.38
N GLN A 193 11.45 -10.94 -2.97
CA GLN A 193 12.89 -10.71 -3.15
C GLN A 193 13.14 -10.12 -4.53
N VAL A 194 13.91 -9.04 -4.61
CA VAL A 194 14.36 -8.50 -5.90
C VAL A 194 15.48 -9.37 -6.41
N MET A 195 15.29 -10.00 -7.56
CA MET A 195 16.24 -10.91 -8.19
C MET A 195 16.47 -10.53 -9.66
N VAL A 196 17.51 -11.07 -10.28
CA VAL A 196 17.73 -10.94 -11.73
C VAL A 196 17.31 -12.24 -12.41
N GLN A 197 16.38 -12.17 -13.34
CA GLN A 197 16.00 -13.28 -14.21
C GLN A 197 16.01 -12.81 -15.67
N GLY A 198 16.64 -13.59 -16.54
CA GLY A 198 16.79 -13.18 -17.95
C GLY A 198 17.50 -11.83 -18.15
N GLY A 199 18.42 -11.46 -17.23
CA GLY A 199 19.14 -10.19 -17.28
C GLY A 199 18.34 -8.96 -16.81
N LYS A 200 17.12 -9.15 -16.28
CA LYS A 200 16.25 -8.05 -15.81
C LYS A 200 15.88 -8.25 -14.32
N PRO A 201 15.78 -7.18 -13.53
CA PRO A 201 15.21 -7.25 -12.19
C PRO A 201 13.74 -7.69 -12.24
N VAL A 202 13.39 -8.59 -11.30
CA VAL A 202 12.03 -9.11 -11.09
C VAL A 202 11.73 -9.18 -9.60
N LEU A 203 10.46 -9.27 -9.24
CA LEU A 203 9.99 -9.55 -7.88
C LEU A 203 9.63 -11.03 -7.76
N VAL A 204 10.36 -11.76 -6.93
CA VAL A 204 10.11 -13.19 -6.68
C VAL A 204 9.34 -13.33 -5.37
N PRO A 205 8.10 -13.89 -5.38
CA PRO A 205 7.32 -14.11 -4.17
C PRO A 205 8.04 -15.06 -3.20
N LYS A 206 8.23 -14.65 -1.96
CA LYS A 206 8.96 -15.45 -0.96
C LYS A 206 8.06 -15.96 0.14
N TRP A 207 7.37 -15.06 0.83
CA TRP A 207 6.48 -15.48 1.89
C TRP A 207 5.27 -14.55 2.03
N VAL A 208 4.21 -15.12 2.56
CA VAL A 208 3.01 -14.42 3.04
C VAL A 208 2.89 -14.62 4.54
N SER A 209 2.55 -13.55 5.27
CA SER A 209 2.39 -13.61 6.72
C SER A 209 1.15 -14.41 7.14
N ARG A 210 0.97 -14.54 8.43
CA ARG A 210 -0.32 -14.91 9.03
C ARG A 210 -1.42 -13.93 8.62
N ASN A 211 -2.68 -14.32 8.89
CA ASN A 211 -3.83 -13.43 8.68
C ASN A 211 -3.72 -12.15 9.53
N LEU A 212 -3.90 -11.01 8.87
CA LEU A 212 -3.96 -9.69 9.48
C LEU A 212 -5.25 -9.01 8.99
N ALA A 213 -6.09 -8.54 9.91
CA ALA A 213 -7.28 -7.79 9.52
C ALA A 213 -6.86 -6.40 9.01
N VAL A 214 -7.04 -6.18 7.70
CA VAL A 214 -6.83 -4.86 7.07
C VAL A 214 -5.48 -4.24 7.47
N PRO A 215 -4.33 -4.91 7.14
CA PRO A 215 -3.02 -4.44 7.59
C PRO A 215 -2.67 -3.07 7.00
N ASP A 216 -1.95 -2.27 7.77
CA ASP A 216 -1.39 -0.99 7.33
C ASP A 216 0.08 -1.13 6.89
N SER A 217 0.68 -0.03 6.45
CA SER A 217 2.07 0.04 5.99
C SER A 217 3.03 -0.60 7.01
N PRO A 218 3.79 -1.63 6.65
CA PRO A 218 4.77 -2.23 7.56
C PRO A 218 6.00 -1.34 7.70
N VAL A 219 6.63 -1.37 8.88
CA VAL A 219 7.89 -0.68 9.15
C VAL A 219 8.96 -1.72 9.48
N ILE A 220 10.18 -1.50 9.01
CA ILE A 220 11.30 -2.44 9.19
C ILE A 220 12.41 -1.78 10.00
N ALA A 221 12.87 -2.48 11.01
CA ALA A 221 14.06 -2.13 11.76
C ALA A 221 14.83 -3.41 12.16
N ASN A 222 16.15 -3.41 11.91
CA ASN A 222 17.06 -4.48 12.32
C ASN A 222 16.62 -5.90 11.89
N GLY A 223 16.10 -6.06 10.68
CA GLY A 223 15.64 -7.35 10.16
C GLY A 223 14.30 -7.83 10.74
N VAL A 224 13.60 -6.96 11.46
CA VAL A 224 12.26 -7.21 12.00
C VAL A 224 11.25 -6.32 11.30
N ILE A 225 10.16 -6.92 10.82
CA ILE A 225 9.00 -6.21 10.29
C ILE A 225 8.00 -6.00 11.40
N TYR A 226 7.65 -4.76 11.65
CA TYR A 226 6.52 -4.40 12.50
C TYR A 226 5.30 -4.18 11.62
N ALA A 227 4.26 -4.96 11.89
CA ALA A 227 3.00 -4.91 11.16
C ALA A 227 1.82 -4.89 12.14
N ILE A 228 0.71 -4.30 11.75
CA ILE A 228 -0.51 -4.30 12.54
C ILE A 228 -1.64 -5.02 11.81
N SER A 229 -2.38 -5.84 12.56
CA SER A 229 -3.76 -6.15 12.28
C SER A 229 -4.57 -5.03 12.90
N THR A 230 -5.24 -4.22 12.08
CA THR A 230 -5.87 -2.97 12.55
C THR A 230 -7.07 -3.20 13.47
N GLY A 231 -7.65 -4.39 13.43
CA GLY A 231 -8.90 -4.69 14.13
C GLY A 231 -10.13 -4.06 13.45
N GLU A 232 -9.94 -3.36 12.35
CA GLU A 232 -11.04 -2.82 11.55
C GLU A 232 -11.92 -3.94 10.98
N ASN A 233 -13.20 -3.64 10.75
CA ASN A 233 -14.09 -4.57 10.07
C ASN A 233 -13.54 -4.90 8.68
N THR A 234 -13.24 -6.16 8.41
CA THR A 234 -12.71 -6.62 7.12
C THR A 234 -13.74 -6.54 5.99
N LEU A 235 -15.01 -6.39 6.33
CA LEU A 235 -16.12 -6.26 5.39
C LEU A 235 -16.45 -4.78 5.19
N GLN A 236 -16.04 -4.23 4.07
CA GLN A 236 -16.15 -2.80 3.75
C GLN A 236 -17.32 -2.50 2.81
N ARG A 237 -18.00 -3.53 2.31
CA ARG A 237 -19.12 -3.43 1.33
C ARG A 237 -20.30 -4.25 1.76
N HIS A 238 -21.52 -3.69 1.62
CA HIS A 238 -22.78 -4.42 1.83
C HIS A 238 -22.99 -5.59 0.86
N THR A 239 -22.39 -5.53 -0.33
CA THR A 239 -22.48 -6.58 -1.35
C THR A 239 -21.48 -7.71 -1.16
N ASP A 240 -20.59 -7.64 -0.20
CA ASP A 240 -19.65 -8.73 0.09
C ASP A 240 -20.43 -9.99 0.56
N PRO A 241 -20.30 -11.14 -0.11
CA PRO A 241 -21.01 -12.37 0.30
C PRO A 241 -20.77 -12.76 1.76
N ARG A 242 -19.59 -12.45 2.30
CA ARG A 242 -19.25 -12.70 3.71
C ARG A 242 -20.10 -11.85 4.65
N TYR A 243 -20.45 -10.62 4.25
CA TYR A 243 -21.32 -9.74 5.02
C TYR A 243 -22.68 -10.37 5.27
N HIS A 244 -23.31 -10.94 4.22
CA HIS A 244 -24.59 -11.62 4.33
C HIS A 244 -24.55 -12.81 5.30
N ALA A 245 -23.50 -13.61 5.23
CA ALA A 245 -23.36 -14.78 6.11
C ALA A 245 -23.18 -14.43 7.60
N ILE A 246 -22.52 -13.31 7.89
CA ILE A 246 -22.14 -12.96 9.26
C ILE A 246 -23.15 -12.02 9.93
N TYR A 247 -23.66 -11.03 9.20
CA TYR A 247 -24.42 -9.92 9.78
C TYR A 247 -25.93 -9.98 9.52
N GLN A 248 -26.38 -10.72 8.52
CA GLN A 248 -27.80 -10.84 8.25
C GLN A 248 -28.45 -11.86 9.19
N LYS A 249 -29.08 -11.35 10.24
CA LYS A 249 -29.86 -12.19 11.18
C LYS A 249 -31.27 -12.41 10.63
N PRO A 250 -31.95 -13.53 10.99
CA PRO A 250 -33.37 -13.71 10.67
C PRO A 250 -34.20 -12.51 11.16
N GLY A 251 -34.98 -11.92 10.26
CA GLY A 251 -35.79 -10.72 10.54
C GLY A 251 -35.08 -9.37 10.38
N ALA A 252 -33.79 -9.35 10.01
CA ALA A 252 -33.11 -8.10 9.67
C ALA A 252 -33.67 -7.51 8.36
N PRO A 253 -33.70 -6.18 8.21
CA PRO A 253 -34.11 -5.55 6.96
C PRO A 253 -33.17 -6.00 5.82
N PRO A 254 -33.67 -6.05 4.58
CA PRO A 254 -32.83 -6.36 3.43
C PRO A 254 -31.64 -5.41 3.35
N LEU A 255 -30.45 -5.95 3.13
CA LEU A 255 -29.24 -5.13 2.93
C LEU A 255 -29.36 -4.32 1.65
N PRO A 256 -28.77 -3.10 1.61
CA PRO A 256 -28.64 -2.35 0.38
C PRO A 256 -27.98 -3.21 -0.71
N LYS A 257 -28.51 -3.18 -1.92
CA LYS A 257 -28.00 -4.00 -3.04
C LYS A 257 -26.62 -3.53 -3.52
N THR A 258 -26.23 -2.31 -3.22
CA THR A 258 -24.98 -1.70 -3.70
C THR A 258 -24.43 -0.74 -2.63
N GLY A 259 -23.14 -0.51 -2.66
CA GLY A 259 -22.48 0.54 -1.91
C GLY A 259 -21.45 0.07 -0.88
N THR A 260 -20.55 0.96 -0.57
CA THR A 260 -19.62 0.86 0.55
C THR A 260 -20.33 1.13 1.86
N MET A 261 -19.86 0.48 2.91
CA MET A 261 -20.28 0.79 4.27
C MET A 261 -19.81 2.19 4.66
N THR A 262 -20.63 2.90 5.40
CA THR A 262 -20.25 4.17 6.02
C THR A 262 -19.14 3.99 7.06
N ALA A 263 -18.48 5.07 7.44
CA ALA A 263 -17.46 5.03 8.51
C ALA A 263 -18.03 4.53 9.84
N GLU A 264 -19.30 4.86 10.13
CA GLU A 264 -20.01 4.38 11.32
C GLU A 264 -20.26 2.87 11.27
N GLU A 265 -20.75 2.36 10.14
CA GLU A 265 -20.98 0.92 9.94
C GLU A 265 -19.67 0.13 9.98
N ARG A 266 -18.58 0.66 9.43
CA ARG A 266 -17.24 0.04 9.53
C ARG A 266 -16.70 0.02 10.95
N GLY A 267 -17.06 1.02 11.77
CA GLY A 267 -16.76 1.06 13.19
C GLY A 267 -17.53 0.03 14.03
N GLN A 268 -18.59 -0.56 13.47
CA GLN A 268 -19.30 -1.69 14.08
C GLN A 268 -18.57 -3.00 13.77
N ASN A 269 -18.59 -3.95 14.69
CA ASN A 269 -17.90 -5.25 14.54
C ASN A 269 -16.39 -5.13 14.32
N THR A 270 -15.78 -4.08 14.84
CA THR A 270 -14.33 -3.99 15.00
C THR A 270 -13.87 -4.88 16.14
N THR A 271 -12.62 -5.31 16.07
CA THR A 271 -11.90 -5.94 17.17
C THR A 271 -10.91 -4.92 17.75
N HIS A 272 -9.78 -5.35 18.19
CA HIS A 272 -8.70 -4.48 18.66
C HIS A 272 -7.47 -4.60 17.74
N THR A 273 -6.63 -3.58 17.74
CA THR A 273 -5.36 -3.59 17.02
C THR A 273 -4.40 -4.58 17.69
N ILE A 274 -3.72 -5.36 16.86
CA ILE A 274 -2.63 -6.24 17.32
C ILE A 274 -1.35 -5.84 16.58
N LEU A 275 -0.31 -5.49 17.33
CA LEU A 275 1.03 -5.31 16.82
C LEU A 275 1.74 -6.65 16.72
N TYR A 276 2.32 -6.94 15.57
CA TYR A 276 3.18 -8.10 15.32
C TYR A 276 4.60 -7.66 14.99
N ALA A 277 5.58 -8.40 15.50
CA ALA A 277 6.93 -8.39 14.99
C ALA A 277 7.17 -9.69 14.22
N LEU A 278 7.59 -9.57 12.95
CA LEU A 278 7.82 -10.70 12.06
C LEU A 278 9.29 -10.70 11.62
N ASP A 279 9.86 -11.87 11.46
CA ASP A 279 11.18 -12.02 10.84
C ASP A 279 11.13 -11.59 9.37
N ALA A 280 12.02 -10.70 8.94
CA ALA A 280 11.95 -10.10 7.62
C ALA A 280 12.21 -11.11 6.47
N GLU A 281 12.99 -12.16 6.71
CA GLU A 281 13.34 -13.13 5.67
C GLU A 281 12.35 -14.29 5.57
N THR A 282 11.65 -14.61 6.65
CA THR A 282 10.79 -15.78 6.73
C THR A 282 9.31 -15.48 6.97
N GLY A 283 8.99 -14.28 7.44
CA GLY A 283 7.64 -13.89 7.85
C GLY A 283 7.15 -14.58 9.14
N GLN A 284 8.02 -15.31 9.83
CA GLN A 284 7.69 -15.99 11.08
C GLN A 284 7.40 -14.96 12.18
N GLU A 285 6.35 -15.20 12.96
CA GLU A 285 6.01 -14.37 14.11
C GLU A 285 7.08 -14.48 15.19
N LEU A 286 7.63 -13.35 15.61
CA LEU A 286 8.58 -13.21 16.71
C LEU A 286 7.89 -12.68 17.97
N TYR A 287 6.86 -11.84 17.80
CA TYR A 287 6.10 -11.22 18.89
C TYR A 287 4.68 -10.86 18.44
N SER A 288 3.77 -10.87 19.38
CA SER A 288 2.40 -10.36 19.25
C SER A 288 2.01 -9.57 20.50
N SER A 289 1.43 -8.39 20.33
CA SER A 289 0.86 -7.63 21.47
C SER A 289 -0.39 -8.27 22.05
N LYS A 290 -1.00 -9.23 21.38
CA LYS A 290 -2.27 -9.84 21.78
C LYS A 290 -3.30 -8.77 22.17
N ASP A 291 -3.87 -8.82 23.36
CA ASP A 291 -4.94 -7.95 23.84
C ASP A 291 -4.43 -6.68 24.56
N LEU A 292 -3.14 -6.33 24.42
CA LEU A 292 -2.57 -5.16 25.11
C LEU A 292 -3.07 -3.82 24.54
N ILE A 293 -3.55 -3.79 23.29
CA ILE A 293 -4.16 -2.62 22.67
C ILE A 293 -5.67 -2.86 22.68
N ASP A 294 -6.43 -2.03 23.40
CA ASP A 294 -7.86 -2.23 23.63
C ASP A 294 -8.78 -1.53 22.62
N ASP A 295 -8.22 -1.00 21.55
CA ASP A 295 -8.93 -0.25 20.51
C ASP A 295 -8.41 -0.59 19.12
N TRP A 296 -9.22 -0.33 18.12
CA TRP A 296 -8.86 -0.51 16.71
C TRP A 296 -8.22 0.73 16.10
N THR A 297 -7.63 0.57 14.93
CA THR A 297 -7.08 1.70 14.16
C THR A 297 -7.52 1.66 12.71
N HIS A 298 -7.46 2.82 12.05
CA HIS A 298 -7.76 2.97 10.63
C HIS A 298 -6.76 3.93 10.00
N LEU A 299 -6.05 3.46 8.99
CA LEU A 299 -5.08 4.27 8.26
C LEU A 299 -4.04 4.95 9.16
N SER A 300 -3.62 4.25 10.21
CA SER A 300 -2.62 4.73 11.16
C SER A 300 -1.28 4.08 10.87
N SER A 301 -0.22 4.86 10.91
CA SER A 301 1.13 4.34 10.68
C SER A 301 1.78 3.88 11.98
N ILE A 302 2.64 2.85 11.87
CA ILE A 302 3.58 2.46 12.91
C ILE A 302 4.78 3.42 12.86
N THR A 303 5.30 3.80 14.01
CA THR A 303 6.58 4.53 14.10
C THR A 303 7.56 3.70 14.92
N VAL A 304 8.78 3.56 14.44
CA VAL A 304 9.90 2.93 15.17
C VAL A 304 10.95 3.98 15.44
N ALA A 305 11.22 4.26 16.70
CA ALA A 305 12.21 5.24 17.13
C ALA A 305 12.74 4.88 18.53
N ASP A 306 14.01 5.17 18.78
CA ASP A 306 14.67 5.06 20.08
C ASP A 306 14.44 3.70 20.79
N GLY A 307 14.52 2.60 20.02
CA GLY A 307 14.32 1.25 20.54
C GLY A 307 12.89 0.89 20.90
N SER A 308 11.92 1.70 20.47
CA SER A 308 10.50 1.49 20.74
C SER A 308 9.67 1.52 19.45
N VAL A 309 8.55 0.81 19.48
CA VAL A 309 7.53 0.80 18.43
C VAL A 309 6.28 1.50 18.95
N TYR A 310 5.81 2.49 18.24
CA TYR A 310 4.64 3.28 18.60
C TYR A 310 3.47 2.96 17.68
N VAL A 311 2.31 2.75 18.28
CA VAL A 311 1.03 2.51 17.58
C VAL A 311 -0.01 3.48 18.12
N THR A 312 -0.75 4.13 17.22
CA THR A 312 -1.87 5.02 17.58
C THR A 312 -3.21 4.38 17.25
N THR A 313 -4.24 4.65 18.04
CA THR A 313 -5.57 4.09 17.86
C THR A 313 -6.63 5.17 17.62
N ARG A 314 -7.84 4.75 17.28
CA ARG A 314 -9.00 5.65 17.02
C ARG A 314 -9.36 6.51 18.24
N LYS A 315 -9.18 6.01 19.45
CA LYS A 315 -9.38 6.79 20.70
C LYS A 315 -8.25 7.76 21.00
N THR A 316 -7.34 8.00 20.06
CA THR A 316 -6.19 8.91 20.20
C THR A 316 -5.19 8.49 21.30
N ILE A 317 -5.12 7.20 21.61
CA ILE A 317 -4.16 6.63 22.55
C ILE A 317 -2.89 6.24 21.74
N VAL A 318 -1.73 6.54 22.31
CA VAL A 318 -0.43 6.10 21.80
C VAL A 318 0.09 4.98 22.69
N TYR A 319 0.30 3.81 22.12
CA TYR A 319 0.95 2.67 22.77
C TYR A 319 2.42 2.64 22.37
N ALA A 320 3.30 2.37 23.33
CA ALA A 320 4.73 2.21 23.11
C ALA A 320 5.17 0.80 23.55
N PHE A 321 5.82 0.08 22.64
CA PHE A 321 6.37 -1.25 22.88
C PHE A 321 7.90 -1.18 22.76
N GLY A 322 8.60 -1.64 23.77
CA GLY A 322 10.06 -1.70 23.81
C GLY A 322 10.54 -3.04 24.34
N LEU A 323 11.84 -3.30 24.18
CA LEU A 323 12.46 -4.44 24.83
C LEU A 323 12.49 -4.19 26.36
N SER A 324 12.09 -5.18 27.15
CA SER A 324 12.35 -5.16 28.59
C SER A 324 13.87 -5.11 28.83
N LYS A 325 14.29 -4.20 29.67
CA LYS A 325 15.68 -4.12 30.13
C LYS A 325 16.05 -5.33 30.96
#